data_0b846be0a63af2bb6532b732f8be664e
#
_entry.id   0b846be0a63af2bb6532b732f8be664e
#
_cell.length_a   1.000
_cell.length_b   1.000
_cell.length_c   1.000
_cell.angle_alpha   90.00
_cell.angle_beta   90.00
_cell.angle_gamma   90.00
#
_symmetry.space_group_name_H-M   'P 1'
#
loop_
_entity.id
_entity.type
_entity.pdbx_description
1 polymer ?
#
loop_
_entity_poly.entity_id
_entity_poly.type
_entity_poly.pdbx_seq_one_letter_code
_entity_poly.pdbx_strand_id
1 'polypeptide(L)'
;SISSNIWPTLSSYNWDNKEDKGFSLQQSGTGNPSLRVGLDASIDFFNMIGKERWFGRIKELGKYLRDGLKELKNVEIVSSHNEGLCAGLTTYKVEGMTGPELQKTLWDKERLQPRSVGKELMRHSVHIYNKKTEIDRTFNVIKSLS
;
A
#
# COMPACT_ATOMS: atom_id res chain seq x y z
N SER A 1 20.56 14.84 22.01
CA SER A 1 19.68 14.27 20.96
C SER A 1 20.50 13.42 20.01
N ILE A 2 19.98 12.25 19.58
CA ILE A 2 20.67 11.36 18.63
C ILE A 2 20.96 12.11 17.31
N SER A 3 20.09 13.03 16.91
CA SER A 3 20.23 13.83 15.69
C SER A 3 21.47 14.73 15.66
N SER A 4 22.01 15.13 16.80
CA SER A 4 23.19 15.99 16.86
C SER A 4 24.48 15.33 16.36
N ASN A 5 24.52 13.99 16.37
CA ASN A 5 25.68 13.19 15.98
C ASN A 5 25.57 12.59 14.57
N ILE A 6 24.49 12.87 13.87
CA ILE A 6 24.27 12.40 12.51
C ILE A 6 24.79 13.45 11.52
N TRP A 7 25.61 13.01 10.55
CA TRP A 7 26.10 13.85 9.47
C TRP A 7 25.35 13.55 8.16
N PRO A 8 25.10 14.56 7.31
CA PRO A 8 24.54 14.30 5.99
C PRO A 8 25.52 13.49 5.14
N THR A 9 24.99 12.58 4.35
CA THR A 9 25.80 11.77 3.41
C THR A 9 26.36 12.59 2.25
N LEU A 10 25.76 13.74 1.97
CA LEU A 10 26.19 14.71 0.96
C LEU A 10 26.38 16.08 1.60
N SER A 11 27.55 16.66 1.42
CA SER A 11 27.82 18.05 1.79
C SER A 11 27.28 18.98 0.71
N SER A 12 26.09 19.50 0.93
CA SER A 12 25.44 20.49 0.07
C SER A 12 25.31 21.82 0.79
N TYR A 13 24.66 22.82 0.20
CA TYR A 13 24.43 24.11 0.82
C TYR A 13 23.81 23.96 2.22
N ASN A 14 24.39 24.64 3.22
CA ASN A 14 23.93 24.59 4.62
C ASN A 14 24.00 23.18 5.29
N TRP A 15 24.86 22.29 4.80
CA TRP A 15 25.05 20.95 5.38
C TRP A 15 25.48 20.98 6.86
N ASP A 16 26.15 22.04 7.28
CA ASP A 16 26.66 22.24 8.64
C ASP A 16 25.71 23.05 9.54
N ASN A 17 24.48 23.33 9.10
CA ASN A 17 23.48 24.05 9.87
C ASN A 17 23.17 23.30 11.18
N LYS A 18 23.58 23.89 12.30
CA LYS A 18 23.39 23.31 13.65
C LYS A 18 22.03 23.69 14.25
N GLU A 19 21.41 24.78 13.77
CA GLU A 19 20.12 25.27 14.26
C GLU A 19 18.96 24.46 13.71
N ASP A 20 19.03 24.10 12.41
CA ASP A 20 18.04 23.21 11.78
C ASP A 20 18.73 21.97 11.22
N LYS A 21 18.86 20.96 12.05
CA LYS A 21 19.48 19.70 11.69
C LYS A 21 18.64 18.91 10.67
N GLY A 22 17.33 19.03 10.74
CA GLY A 22 16.43 18.42 9.74
C GLY A 22 16.70 18.97 8.35
N PHE A 23 16.83 20.29 8.23
CA PHE A 23 17.19 20.95 6.98
C PHE A 23 18.55 20.48 6.46
N SER A 24 19.58 20.44 7.31
CA SER A 24 20.93 20.01 6.89
C SER A 24 20.96 18.56 6.38
N LEU A 25 20.18 17.65 6.97
CA LEU A 25 20.13 16.25 6.59
C LEU A 25 19.36 15.99 5.29
N GLN A 26 18.37 16.84 4.98
CA GLN A 26 17.56 16.69 3.76
C GLN A 26 18.12 17.42 2.54
N GLN A 27 19.15 18.25 2.72
CA GLN A 27 19.78 18.99 1.63
C GLN A 27 20.66 18.10 0.78
N SER A 28 20.13 17.66 -0.34
CA SER A 28 20.86 16.87 -1.37
C SER A 28 21.14 17.69 -2.65
N GLY A 29 20.97 19.01 -2.59
CA GLY A 29 21.07 19.91 -3.74
C GLY A 29 19.69 20.34 -4.29
N THR A 30 19.69 20.81 -5.53
CA THR A 30 18.45 21.26 -6.18
C THR A 30 17.55 20.09 -6.53
N GLY A 31 16.45 19.92 -5.80
CA GLY A 31 15.44 18.90 -6.10
C GLY A 31 14.59 19.29 -7.33
N ASN A 32 13.85 18.31 -7.85
CA ASN A 32 12.91 18.55 -8.95
C ASN A 32 11.70 19.37 -8.46
N PRO A 33 11.53 20.63 -8.87
CA PRO A 33 10.40 21.46 -8.43
C PRO A 33 9.04 20.92 -8.89
N SER A 34 8.98 20.22 -10.03
CA SER A 34 7.73 19.64 -10.56
C SER A 34 7.13 18.59 -9.61
N LEU A 35 7.96 17.85 -8.89
CA LEU A 35 7.48 16.88 -7.90
C LEU A 35 6.83 17.57 -6.69
N ARG A 36 7.32 18.74 -6.31
CA ARG A 36 6.73 19.54 -5.21
C ARG A 36 5.37 20.09 -5.60
N VAL A 37 5.25 20.62 -6.81
CA VAL A 37 3.95 21.10 -7.37
C VAL A 37 2.97 19.93 -7.49
N GLY A 38 3.43 18.76 -7.94
CA GLY A 38 2.61 17.55 -8.01
C GLY A 38 2.12 17.06 -6.64
N LEU A 39 2.96 17.18 -5.60
CA LEU A 39 2.56 16.86 -4.23
C LEU A 39 1.49 17.85 -3.72
N ASP A 40 1.66 19.13 -3.97
CA ASP A 40 0.71 20.17 -3.60
C ASP A 40 -0.68 19.89 -4.21
N ALA A 41 -0.74 19.67 -5.51
CA ALA A 41 -1.96 19.28 -6.20
C ALA A 41 -2.59 17.97 -5.65
N SER A 42 -1.76 17.02 -5.22
CA SER A 42 -2.24 15.78 -4.60
C SER A 42 -2.85 16.01 -3.22
N ILE A 43 -2.29 16.94 -2.45
CA ILE A 43 -2.83 17.36 -1.15
C ILE A 43 -4.17 18.07 -1.34
N ASP A 44 -4.26 18.97 -2.32
CA ASP A 44 -5.51 19.67 -2.64
C ASP A 44 -6.61 18.69 -3.07
N PHE A 45 -6.28 17.72 -3.90
CA PHE A 45 -7.21 16.66 -4.29
C PHE A 45 -7.69 15.83 -3.10
N PHE A 46 -6.79 15.46 -2.19
CA PHE A 46 -7.15 14.77 -0.95
C PHE A 46 -8.08 15.62 -0.08
N ASN A 47 -7.77 16.90 0.10
CA ASN A 47 -8.57 17.84 0.89
C ASN A 47 -9.96 18.07 0.27
N MET A 48 -10.07 18.13 -1.06
CA MET A 48 -11.34 18.28 -1.78
C MET A 48 -12.26 17.07 -1.55
N ILE A 49 -11.74 15.84 -1.49
CA ILE A 49 -12.52 14.64 -1.16
C ILE A 49 -12.88 14.63 0.34
N GLY A 50 -11.95 15.02 1.18
CA GLY A 50 -12.05 15.02 2.63
C GLY A 50 -11.57 13.73 3.28
N LYS A 51 -10.88 13.87 4.40
CA LYS A 51 -10.19 12.81 5.13
C LYS A 51 -11.12 11.63 5.49
N GLU A 52 -12.30 11.93 6.00
CA GLU A 52 -13.24 10.92 6.48
C GLU A 52 -13.76 10.05 5.33
N ARG A 53 -14.11 10.67 4.19
CA ARG A 53 -14.55 9.94 2.99
C ARG A 53 -13.41 9.10 2.41
N TRP A 54 -12.21 9.68 2.35
CA TRP A 54 -11.02 9.00 1.83
C TRP A 54 -10.72 7.72 2.60
N PHE A 55 -10.53 7.83 3.90
CA PHE A 55 -10.21 6.68 4.73
C PHE A 55 -11.40 5.75 4.97
N GLY A 56 -12.61 6.28 5.05
CA GLY A 56 -13.83 5.49 5.12
C GLY A 56 -13.95 4.54 3.92
N ARG A 57 -13.73 5.04 2.71
CA ARG A 57 -13.77 4.22 1.49
C ARG A 57 -12.68 3.15 1.46
N ILE A 58 -11.46 3.48 1.85
CA ILE A 58 -10.36 2.51 1.91
C ILE A 58 -10.67 1.39 2.92
N LYS A 59 -11.17 1.75 4.10
CA LYS A 59 -11.55 0.77 5.12
C LYS A 59 -12.70 -0.12 4.67
N GLU A 60 -13.72 0.45 4.03
CA GLU A 60 -14.85 -0.29 3.45
C GLU A 60 -14.37 -1.36 2.45
N LEU A 61 -13.54 -0.96 1.49
CA LEU A 61 -13.02 -1.87 0.47
C LEU A 61 -12.07 -2.92 1.07
N GLY A 62 -11.21 -2.52 2.02
CA GLY A 62 -10.32 -3.45 2.71
C GLY A 62 -11.09 -4.46 3.55
N LYS A 63 -12.16 -4.05 4.23
CA LYS A 63 -13.06 -4.96 4.95
C LYS A 63 -13.77 -5.90 3.98
N TYR A 64 -14.33 -5.39 2.89
CA TYR A 64 -15.00 -6.18 1.88
C TYR A 64 -14.09 -7.28 1.31
N LEU A 65 -12.83 -6.92 1.01
CA LEU A 65 -11.84 -7.90 0.55
C LEU A 65 -11.56 -8.97 1.61
N ARG A 66 -11.32 -8.59 2.86
CA ARG A 66 -11.03 -9.54 3.94
C ARG A 66 -12.21 -10.47 4.22
N ASP A 67 -13.42 -9.92 4.27
CA ASP A 67 -14.61 -10.72 4.54
C ASP A 67 -14.83 -11.75 3.43
N GLY A 68 -14.73 -11.36 2.16
CA GLY A 68 -14.86 -12.28 1.04
C GLY A 68 -13.75 -13.34 0.98
N LEU A 69 -12.52 -13.01 1.35
CA LEU A 69 -11.42 -13.98 1.42
C LEU A 69 -11.64 -14.99 2.55
N LYS A 70 -12.22 -14.61 3.69
CA LYS A 70 -12.54 -15.52 4.81
C LYS A 70 -13.53 -16.63 4.44
N GLU A 71 -14.41 -16.37 3.48
CA GLU A 71 -15.40 -17.35 3.00
C GLU A 71 -14.76 -18.45 2.11
N LEU A 72 -13.49 -18.26 1.70
CA LEU A 72 -12.79 -19.21 0.86
C LEU A 72 -12.02 -20.20 1.72
N LYS A 73 -12.34 -21.50 1.60
CA LYS A 73 -11.79 -22.58 2.45
C LYS A 73 -10.29 -22.77 2.30
N ASN A 74 -9.75 -22.47 1.13
CA ASN A 74 -8.32 -22.61 0.78
C ASN A 74 -7.51 -21.32 1.03
N VAL A 75 -8.07 -20.32 1.74
CA VAL A 75 -7.41 -19.05 2.02
C VAL A 75 -7.17 -18.87 3.52
N GLU A 76 -5.96 -18.51 3.89
CA GLU A 76 -5.61 -18.08 5.24
C GLU A 76 -5.20 -16.60 5.22
N ILE A 77 -5.91 -15.76 5.99
CA ILE A 77 -5.59 -14.34 6.15
C ILE A 77 -4.47 -14.18 7.19
N VAL A 78 -3.37 -13.55 6.75
CA VAL A 78 -2.20 -13.26 7.59
C VAL A 78 -2.29 -11.85 8.21
N SER A 79 -3.01 -10.93 7.57
CA SER A 79 -3.28 -9.61 8.14
C SER A 79 -4.02 -9.71 9.47
N SER A 80 -3.86 -8.68 10.32
CA SER A 80 -4.55 -8.60 11.62
C SER A 80 -6.06 -8.83 11.50
N HIS A 81 -6.62 -9.54 12.48
CA HIS A 81 -8.08 -9.67 12.62
C HIS A 81 -8.73 -8.50 13.35
N ASN A 82 -7.93 -7.61 13.95
CA ASN A 82 -8.41 -6.41 14.61
C ASN A 82 -8.66 -5.32 13.55
N GLU A 83 -9.93 -4.97 13.35
CA GLU A 83 -10.35 -3.95 12.36
C GLU A 83 -9.73 -2.57 12.62
N GLY A 84 -9.43 -2.24 13.89
CA GLY A 84 -8.76 -1.00 14.27
C GLY A 84 -7.32 -0.89 13.75
N LEU A 85 -6.69 -2.04 13.45
CA LEU A 85 -5.32 -2.13 12.91
C LEU A 85 -5.31 -2.36 11.38
N CYS A 86 -6.47 -2.37 10.73
CA CYS A 86 -6.62 -2.67 9.31
C CYS A 86 -7.07 -1.46 8.52
N ALA A 87 -6.49 -1.30 7.32
CA ALA A 87 -6.94 -0.34 6.32
C ALA A 87 -7.10 -1.04 4.96
N GLY A 88 -6.49 -0.49 3.91
CA GLY A 88 -6.57 -1.02 2.54
C GLY A 88 -5.63 -2.17 2.24
N LEU A 89 -4.69 -2.51 3.13
CA LEU A 89 -3.76 -3.62 2.92
C LEU A 89 -4.34 -4.92 3.48
N THR A 90 -4.29 -5.99 2.67
CA THR A 90 -4.67 -7.34 3.10
C THR A 90 -3.64 -8.33 2.56
N THR A 91 -3.05 -9.07 3.47
CA THR A 91 -2.07 -10.14 3.17
C THR A 91 -2.68 -11.49 3.53
N TYR A 92 -2.56 -12.44 2.63
CA TYR A 92 -3.11 -13.78 2.77
C TYR A 92 -2.27 -14.80 2.00
N LYS A 93 -2.51 -16.07 2.21
CA LYS A 93 -1.99 -17.19 1.40
C LYS A 93 -3.11 -18.06 0.89
N VAL A 94 -2.88 -18.76 -0.22
CA VAL A 94 -3.79 -19.74 -0.80
C VAL A 94 -3.12 -21.09 -0.72
N GLU A 95 -3.81 -22.08 -0.18
CA GLU A 95 -3.29 -23.44 -0.04
C GLU A 95 -2.91 -24.02 -1.42
N GLY A 96 -1.75 -24.68 -1.47
CA GLY A 96 -1.25 -25.31 -2.69
C GLY A 96 -0.66 -24.35 -3.74
N MET A 97 -0.58 -23.04 -3.47
CA MET A 97 0.00 -22.07 -4.40
C MET A 97 1.03 -21.17 -3.73
N THR A 98 2.08 -20.85 -4.47
CA THR A 98 3.02 -19.79 -4.08
C THR A 98 2.48 -18.40 -4.43
N GLY A 99 2.95 -17.38 -3.74
CA GLY A 99 2.59 -15.98 -4.04
C GLY A 99 2.84 -15.58 -5.49
N PRO A 100 4.03 -15.89 -6.10
CA PRO A 100 4.30 -15.61 -7.51
C PRO A 100 3.36 -16.33 -8.48
N GLU A 101 3.02 -17.60 -8.22
CA GLU A 101 2.07 -18.36 -9.06
C GLU A 101 0.67 -17.76 -9.01
N LEU A 102 0.19 -17.42 -7.82
CA LEU A 102 -1.10 -16.76 -7.65
C LEU A 102 -1.12 -15.38 -8.33
N GLN A 103 -0.03 -14.59 -8.19
CA GLN A 103 0.08 -13.29 -8.87
C GLN A 103 -0.01 -13.45 -10.40
N LYS A 104 0.71 -14.43 -10.95
CA LYS A 104 0.66 -14.73 -12.38
C LYS A 104 -0.74 -15.14 -12.81
N THR A 105 -1.39 -16.01 -12.06
CA THR A 105 -2.74 -16.50 -12.36
C THR A 105 -3.79 -15.39 -12.35
N LEU A 106 -3.74 -14.50 -11.36
CA LEU A 106 -4.62 -13.33 -11.27
C LEU A 106 -4.42 -12.37 -12.45
N TRP A 107 -3.17 -12.20 -12.87
CA TRP A 107 -2.85 -11.39 -14.04
C TRP A 107 -3.36 -12.02 -15.34
N ASP A 108 -3.05 -13.30 -15.55
CA ASP A 108 -3.38 -13.99 -16.80
C ASP A 108 -4.90 -14.09 -17.02
N LYS A 109 -5.66 -14.41 -15.95
CA LYS A 109 -7.12 -14.58 -16.03
C LYS A 109 -7.89 -13.26 -16.04
N GLU A 110 -7.51 -12.29 -15.22
CA GLU A 110 -8.34 -11.12 -14.95
C GLU A 110 -7.59 -9.78 -15.02
N ARG A 111 -6.31 -9.78 -15.41
CA ARG A 111 -5.45 -8.57 -15.42
C ARG A 111 -5.40 -7.86 -14.07
N LEU A 112 -5.52 -8.61 -12.99
CA LEU A 112 -5.35 -8.12 -11.63
C LEU A 112 -3.89 -8.27 -11.20
N GLN A 113 -3.34 -7.20 -10.60
CA GLN A 113 -1.91 -7.18 -10.23
C GLN A 113 -1.70 -6.86 -8.74
N PRO A 114 -2.14 -7.74 -7.83
CA PRO A 114 -1.66 -7.69 -6.46
C PRO A 114 -0.17 -8.05 -6.42
N ARG A 115 0.45 -7.90 -5.26
CA ARG A 115 1.88 -8.17 -5.11
C ARG A 115 2.13 -9.44 -4.32
N SER A 116 2.94 -10.34 -4.85
CA SER A 116 3.51 -11.43 -4.06
C SER A 116 4.50 -10.88 -3.03
N VAL A 117 4.48 -11.43 -1.81
CA VAL A 117 5.36 -11.04 -0.69
C VAL A 117 6.07 -12.29 -0.20
N GLY A 118 7.38 -12.34 -0.40
CA GLY A 118 8.15 -13.56 -0.18
C GLY A 118 7.69 -14.69 -1.10
N LYS A 119 7.78 -15.92 -0.60
CA LYS A 119 7.46 -17.12 -1.41
C LYS A 119 5.97 -17.48 -1.40
N GLU A 120 5.27 -17.24 -0.30
CA GLU A 120 3.95 -17.84 -0.07
C GLU A 120 2.80 -16.83 -0.02
N LEU A 121 3.11 -15.55 0.23
CA LEU A 121 2.09 -14.58 0.55
C LEU A 121 1.68 -13.73 -0.66
N MET A 122 0.41 -13.39 -0.69
CA MET A 122 -0.18 -12.41 -1.60
C MET A 122 -0.66 -11.19 -0.80
N ARG A 123 -0.39 -10.00 -1.31
CA ARG A 123 -0.86 -8.74 -0.72
C ARG A 123 -1.67 -7.95 -1.72
N HIS A 124 -2.89 -7.63 -1.36
CA HIS A 124 -3.70 -6.62 -2.03
C HIS A 124 -3.59 -5.27 -1.32
N SER A 125 -3.59 -4.21 -2.10
CA SER A 125 -3.57 -2.82 -1.65
C SER A 125 -4.73 -2.09 -2.31
N VAL A 126 -5.90 -2.11 -1.66
CA VAL A 126 -7.08 -1.42 -2.19
C VAL A 126 -7.03 0.06 -1.85
N HIS A 127 -7.53 0.89 -2.75
CA HIS A 127 -7.54 2.34 -2.65
C HIS A 127 -8.90 2.91 -3.06
N ILE A 128 -9.11 4.21 -2.89
CA ILE A 128 -10.42 4.86 -3.13
C ILE A 128 -10.98 4.65 -4.53
N TYR A 129 -10.11 4.49 -5.53
CA TYR A 129 -10.49 4.32 -6.94
C TYR A 129 -10.86 2.87 -7.31
N ASN A 130 -10.60 1.90 -6.43
CA ASN A 130 -10.99 0.52 -6.70
C ASN A 130 -12.50 0.31 -6.59
N LYS A 131 -13.00 -0.64 -7.38
CA LYS A 131 -14.39 -1.06 -7.39
C LYS A 131 -14.55 -2.42 -6.71
N LYS A 132 -15.69 -2.67 -6.09
CA LYS A 132 -16.02 -4.00 -5.51
C LYS A 132 -15.96 -5.10 -6.57
N THR A 133 -16.38 -4.80 -7.80
CA THR A 133 -16.31 -5.75 -8.93
C THR A 133 -14.89 -6.20 -9.27
N GLU A 134 -13.86 -5.40 -9.01
CA GLU A 134 -12.46 -5.81 -9.17
C GLU A 134 -12.06 -6.79 -8.06
N ILE A 135 -12.56 -6.58 -6.85
CA ILE A 135 -12.36 -7.48 -5.71
C ILE A 135 -13.10 -8.80 -5.95
N ASP A 136 -14.33 -8.76 -6.47
CA ASP A 136 -15.12 -9.95 -6.80
C ASP A 136 -14.41 -10.84 -7.82
N ARG A 137 -13.74 -10.26 -8.82
CA ARG A 137 -12.91 -11.00 -9.78
C ARG A 137 -11.78 -11.76 -9.09
N THR A 138 -11.15 -11.17 -8.05
CA THR A 138 -10.16 -11.88 -7.23
C THR A 138 -10.76 -13.13 -6.59
N PHE A 139 -11.95 -13.02 -5.99
CA PHE A 139 -12.64 -14.16 -5.37
C PHE A 139 -12.96 -15.27 -6.39
N ASN A 140 -13.43 -14.87 -7.57
CA ASN A 140 -13.79 -15.82 -8.63
C ASN A 140 -12.56 -16.61 -9.13
N VAL A 141 -11.42 -15.93 -9.30
CA VAL A 141 -10.16 -16.61 -9.65
C VAL A 141 -9.76 -17.60 -8.56
N ILE A 142 -9.73 -17.17 -7.30
CA ILE A 142 -9.29 -18.03 -6.18
C ILE A 142 -10.25 -19.24 -6.02
N LYS A 143 -11.57 -19.03 -6.12
CA LYS A 143 -12.57 -20.12 -6.12
C LYS A 143 -12.34 -21.15 -7.23
N SER A 144 -11.87 -20.71 -8.40
CA SER A 144 -11.59 -21.62 -9.52
C SER A 144 -10.32 -22.47 -9.34
N LEU A 145 -9.58 -22.25 -8.25
CA LEU A 145 -8.35 -22.98 -7.91
C LEU A 145 -8.57 -24.05 -6.83
N SER A 146 -9.79 -24.16 -6.32
CA SER A 146 -10.19 -25.12 -5.27
C SER A 146 -10.61 -26.45 -5.86
#